data_980e494c00af23952cf4c73072c39c90
#
_entry.id   980e494c00af23952cf4c73072c39c90
#
_cell.length_a   1.000
_cell.length_b   1.000
_cell.length_c   1.000
_cell.angle_alpha   90.00
_cell.angle_beta   90.00
_cell.angle_gamma   90.00
#
_symmetry.space_group_name_H-M   'P 1'
#
loop_
_entity.id
_entity.type
_entity.pdbx_description
1 polymer ?
#
loop_
_entity_poly.entity_id
_entity_poly.type
_entity_poly.pdbx_seq_one_letter_code
_entity_poly.pdbx_strand_id
1 'polypeptide(L)'
;LPSDQRITFRLPLKAEWVRAACGDNLNASYTWGGPYVRNSQGQILANFVRIGETSIARNEKGEFVVKPVYPDINDLEDLADIIAPAKSYWQNGFGIYNMNGNVAELLKDQNEVIGGSWYDAPYDIRNQSTKAYTGSSTTVGFRVVATVNPSELTWFKQKN
;
A
#
# COMPACT_ATOMS: atom_id res chain seq x y z
N LEU A 1 32.15 7.30 -10.64
CA LEU A 1 31.78 7.42 -9.23
C LEU A 1 32.90 6.79 -8.41
N PRO A 2 33.38 7.39 -7.31
CA PRO A 2 34.37 6.78 -6.43
C PRO A 2 33.83 5.44 -5.91
N SER A 3 34.71 4.46 -5.79
CA SER A 3 34.43 3.09 -5.34
C SER A 3 34.02 2.96 -3.85
N ASP A 4 33.76 4.08 -3.20
CA ASP A 4 33.29 4.16 -1.82
C ASP A 4 31.76 4.08 -1.82
N GLN A 5 31.23 2.87 -1.75
CA GLN A 5 29.77 2.64 -1.70
C GLN A 5 29.22 3.12 -0.35
N ARG A 6 28.96 4.40 -0.25
CA ARG A 6 28.39 5.05 0.93
C ARG A 6 26.93 4.66 1.15
N ILE A 7 26.23 4.33 0.09
CA ILE A 7 24.80 3.95 0.11
C ILE A 7 24.63 2.70 -0.76
N THR A 8 24.01 1.68 -0.21
CA THR A 8 23.61 0.48 -0.95
C THR A 8 22.08 0.38 -0.98
N PHE A 9 21.55 -0.02 -2.15
CA PHE A 9 20.12 -0.23 -2.32
C PHE A 9 19.83 -1.72 -2.46
N ARG A 10 18.74 -2.16 -1.83
CA ARG A 10 18.27 -3.54 -1.90
C ARG A 10 16.75 -3.60 -1.70
N LEU A 11 16.14 -4.74 -1.99
CA LEU A 11 14.78 -5.01 -1.58
C LEU A 11 14.68 -5.11 -0.05
N PRO A 12 13.53 -4.73 0.54
CA PRO A 12 13.30 -4.82 1.98
C PRO A 12 13.17 -6.27 2.44
N LEU A 13 13.61 -6.55 3.65
CA LEU A 13 13.16 -7.71 4.40
C LEU A 13 11.70 -7.50 4.83
N LYS A 14 10.94 -8.59 5.02
CA LYS A 14 9.54 -8.50 5.48
C LYS A 14 9.38 -7.66 6.75
N ALA A 15 10.25 -7.86 7.74
CA ALA A 15 10.20 -7.07 8.98
C ALA A 15 10.45 -5.57 8.76
N GLU A 16 11.36 -5.21 7.85
CA GLU A 16 11.62 -3.81 7.51
C GLU A 16 10.42 -3.18 6.79
N TRP A 17 9.84 -3.91 5.84
CA TRP A 17 8.67 -3.45 5.11
C TRP A 17 7.48 -3.25 6.05
N VAL A 18 7.19 -4.23 6.92
CA VAL A 18 6.11 -4.15 7.93
C VAL A 18 6.35 -2.99 8.89
N ARG A 19 7.59 -2.78 9.36
CA ARG A 19 7.94 -1.64 10.20
C ARG A 19 7.68 -0.31 9.49
N ALA A 20 8.05 -0.21 8.22
CA ALA A 20 7.80 0.97 7.39
C ALA A 20 6.31 1.24 7.19
N ALA A 21 5.50 0.19 7.00
CA ALA A 21 4.05 0.29 6.84
C ALA A 21 3.34 0.66 8.14
N CYS A 22 3.66 -0.01 9.24
CA CYS A 22 2.99 0.17 10.53
C CYS A 22 3.34 1.49 11.22
N GLY A 23 4.47 2.11 10.89
CA GLY A 23 4.95 3.27 11.61
C GLY A 23 5.16 2.92 13.10
N ASP A 24 4.64 3.74 14.00
CA ASP A 24 4.77 3.53 15.44
C ASP A 24 3.76 2.53 16.02
N ASN A 25 2.72 2.17 15.26
CA ASN A 25 1.71 1.19 15.69
C ASN A 25 1.93 -0.18 15.01
N LEU A 26 2.80 -1.01 15.58
CA LEU A 26 3.16 -2.32 15.04
C LEU A 26 1.98 -3.31 14.91
N ASN A 27 0.87 -3.06 15.60
CA ASN A 27 -0.35 -3.86 15.52
C ASN A 27 -1.36 -3.34 14.50
N ALA A 28 -1.04 -2.28 13.77
CA ALA A 28 -1.92 -1.71 12.76
C ALA A 28 -2.19 -2.70 11.62
N SER A 29 -3.45 -2.91 11.29
CA SER A 29 -3.83 -3.72 10.13
C SER A 29 -3.45 -3.05 8.81
N TYR A 30 -3.55 -1.73 8.76
CA TYR A 30 -3.22 -0.90 7.61
C TYR A 30 -2.33 0.26 8.02
N THR A 31 -1.65 0.84 7.06
CA THR A 31 -0.73 1.97 7.23
C THR A 31 -1.35 3.18 7.96
N TRP A 32 -2.65 3.41 7.80
CA TRP A 32 -3.39 4.48 8.49
C TRP A 32 -3.85 4.13 9.90
N GLY A 33 -3.52 2.94 10.42
CA GLY A 33 -3.74 2.51 11.80
C GLY A 33 -5.10 1.92 12.13
N GLY A 34 -6.14 2.23 11.36
CA GLY A 34 -7.49 1.73 11.59
C GLY A 34 -7.76 0.37 10.91
N PRO A 35 -8.85 -0.31 11.24
CA PRO A 35 -9.23 -1.60 10.65
C PRO A 35 -10.06 -1.45 9.35
N TYR A 36 -10.47 -0.25 9.01
CA TYR A 36 -11.36 0.02 7.89
C TYR A 36 -10.60 0.58 6.70
N VAL A 37 -11.05 0.27 5.49
CA VAL A 37 -10.47 0.76 4.22
C VAL A 37 -11.06 2.11 3.78
N ARG A 38 -11.96 2.67 4.59
CA ARG A 38 -12.55 3.99 4.42
C ARG A 38 -12.32 4.83 5.66
N ASN A 39 -12.16 6.14 5.48
CA ASN A 39 -12.15 7.09 6.59
C ASN A 39 -13.59 7.44 7.04
N SER A 40 -13.72 8.30 8.06
CA SER A 40 -15.01 8.76 8.59
C SER A 40 -15.87 9.57 7.60
N GLN A 41 -15.28 10.03 6.51
CA GLN A 41 -15.94 10.76 5.43
C GLN A 41 -16.36 9.83 4.28
N GLY A 42 -16.10 8.52 4.39
CA GLY A 42 -16.40 7.52 3.36
C GLY A 42 -15.35 7.41 2.25
N GLN A 43 -14.28 8.20 2.29
CA GLN A 43 -13.22 8.17 1.28
C GLN A 43 -12.40 6.89 1.38
N ILE A 44 -12.07 6.30 0.25
CA ILE A 44 -11.23 5.11 0.12
C ILE A 44 -9.78 5.47 0.43
N LEU A 45 -9.10 4.65 1.22
CA LEU A 45 -7.76 4.94 1.75
C LEU A 45 -6.62 4.28 0.99
N ALA A 46 -6.90 3.43 0.01
CA ALA A 46 -5.90 2.75 -0.81
C ALA A 46 -6.50 2.29 -2.15
N ASN A 47 -5.65 2.00 -3.13
CA ASN A 47 -6.07 1.42 -4.39
C ASN A 47 -6.12 -0.12 -4.28
N PHE A 48 -7.33 -0.70 -4.31
CA PHE A 48 -7.61 -2.13 -4.20
C PHE A 48 -8.89 -2.49 -4.96
N VAL A 49 -9.13 -3.79 -5.19
CA VAL A 49 -10.35 -4.22 -5.88
C VAL A 49 -11.59 -4.02 -5.02
N ARG A 50 -12.62 -3.43 -5.59
CA ARG A 50 -13.92 -3.18 -4.95
C ARG A 50 -15.05 -4.05 -5.50
N ILE A 51 -14.70 -5.18 -6.13
CA ILE A 51 -15.67 -6.14 -6.64
C ILE A 51 -16.44 -6.76 -5.45
N GLY A 52 -17.76 -6.76 -5.54
CA GLY A 52 -18.63 -7.33 -4.51
C GLY A 52 -19.08 -6.34 -3.44
N GLU A 53 -18.67 -5.08 -3.50
CA GLU A 53 -19.37 -4.05 -2.70
C GLU A 53 -20.81 -3.95 -3.17
N THR A 54 -21.73 -4.01 -2.20
CA THR A 54 -23.16 -3.91 -2.46
C THR A 54 -23.76 -2.83 -1.57
N SER A 55 -24.78 -2.14 -2.06
CA SER A 55 -25.61 -1.25 -1.27
C SER A 55 -27.03 -1.76 -1.20
N ILE A 56 -27.73 -1.44 -0.11
CA ILE A 56 -29.14 -1.70 0.05
C ILE A 56 -29.90 -0.43 -0.34
N ALA A 57 -30.75 -0.55 -1.34
CA ALA A 57 -31.64 0.52 -1.78
C ALA A 57 -33.11 0.08 -1.63
N ARG A 58 -34.05 1.01 -1.74
CA ARG A 58 -35.45 0.68 -1.90
C ARG A 58 -35.85 0.85 -3.37
N ASN A 59 -36.61 -0.10 -3.89
CA ASN A 59 -37.20 0.03 -5.21
C ASN A 59 -38.50 0.92 -5.12
N GLU A 60 -39.13 1.14 -6.25
CA GLU A 60 -40.37 1.94 -6.36
C GLU A 60 -41.53 1.36 -5.53
N LYS A 61 -41.50 0.06 -5.22
CA LYS A 61 -42.49 -0.62 -4.39
C LYS A 61 -42.15 -0.55 -2.89
N GLY A 62 -41.02 0.09 -2.52
CA GLY A 62 -40.55 0.18 -1.14
C GLY A 62 -39.85 -1.07 -0.60
N GLU A 63 -39.58 -2.09 -1.44
CA GLU A 63 -38.89 -3.30 -1.07
C GLU A 63 -37.37 -3.08 -1.07
N PHE A 64 -36.64 -3.76 -0.16
CA PHE A 64 -35.19 -3.72 -0.14
C PHE A 64 -34.61 -4.51 -1.31
N VAL A 65 -33.73 -3.87 -2.06
CA VAL A 65 -32.97 -4.49 -3.14
C VAL A 65 -31.49 -4.28 -2.93
N VAL A 66 -30.70 -5.34 -3.15
CA VAL A 66 -29.25 -5.26 -3.13
C VAL A 66 -28.78 -4.85 -4.53
N LYS A 67 -28.04 -3.76 -4.61
CA LYS A 67 -27.45 -3.28 -5.87
C LYS A 67 -25.92 -3.38 -5.76
N PRO A 68 -25.22 -3.86 -6.81
CA PRO A 68 -23.78 -3.73 -6.87
C PRO A 68 -23.43 -2.24 -6.86
N VAL A 69 -22.45 -1.88 -6.03
CA VAL A 69 -21.84 -0.54 -6.07
C VAL A 69 -20.77 -0.60 -7.15
N TYR A 70 -21.05 0.00 -8.29
CA TYR A 70 -20.00 0.32 -9.25
C TYR A 70 -19.34 1.60 -8.75
N PRO A 71 -18.02 1.64 -8.57
CA PRO A 71 -17.37 2.90 -8.27
C PRO A 71 -17.69 3.88 -9.40
N ASP A 72 -18.32 5.01 -9.05
CA ASP A 72 -18.35 6.14 -9.96
C ASP A 72 -16.90 6.56 -10.18
N ILE A 73 -16.52 6.84 -11.42
CA ILE A 73 -15.19 7.33 -11.74
C ILE A 73 -14.85 8.61 -10.95
N ASN A 74 -15.88 9.36 -10.56
CA ASN A 74 -15.76 10.53 -9.71
C ASN A 74 -15.45 10.20 -8.24
N ASP A 75 -15.67 8.96 -7.80
CA ASP A 75 -15.36 8.49 -6.45
C ASP A 75 -13.92 7.93 -6.35
N LEU A 76 -13.19 7.89 -7.46
CA LEU A 76 -11.78 7.48 -7.47
C LEU A 76 -10.92 8.67 -7.04
N GLU A 77 -10.34 8.59 -5.87
CA GLU A 77 -9.45 9.64 -5.29
C GLU A 77 -8.26 9.97 -6.20
N ASP A 78 -7.85 9.05 -7.05
CA ASP A 78 -6.69 9.16 -7.92
C ASP A 78 -7.00 9.06 -9.41
N LEU A 79 -8.28 8.85 -9.77
CA LEU A 79 -8.76 8.63 -11.14
C LEU A 79 -8.03 7.46 -11.86
N ALA A 80 -7.51 6.49 -11.12
CA ALA A 80 -6.78 5.36 -11.66
C ALA A 80 -7.66 4.10 -11.72
N ASP A 81 -7.84 3.57 -12.91
CA ASP A 81 -8.54 2.30 -13.13
C ASP A 81 -7.71 1.08 -12.72
N ILE A 82 -6.39 1.21 -12.70
CA ILE A 82 -5.44 0.13 -12.47
C ILE A 82 -4.38 0.59 -11.46
N ILE A 83 -3.27 1.15 -11.92
CA ILE A 83 -2.15 1.59 -11.08
C ILE A 83 -2.25 3.10 -10.86
N ALA A 84 -2.26 3.48 -9.60
CA ALA A 84 -2.22 4.88 -9.18
C ALA A 84 -0.79 5.43 -9.17
N PRO A 85 -0.60 6.76 -9.35
CA PRO A 85 0.69 7.39 -9.16
C PRO A 85 1.30 7.10 -7.78
N ALA A 86 2.62 7.10 -7.68
CA ALA A 86 3.35 6.70 -6.46
C ALA A 86 3.05 7.55 -5.21
N LYS A 87 2.47 8.74 -5.39
CA LYS A 87 2.08 9.65 -4.29
C LYS A 87 0.57 9.85 -4.18
N SER A 88 -0.21 8.90 -4.69
CA SER A 88 -1.65 8.89 -4.48
C SER A 88 -1.99 8.53 -3.04
N TYR A 89 -3.19 8.92 -2.61
CA TYR A 89 -3.67 8.72 -1.24
C TYR A 89 -2.82 9.45 -0.19
N TRP A 90 -2.82 8.97 1.04
CA TRP A 90 -2.18 9.62 2.18
C TRP A 90 -0.89 8.93 2.59
N GLN A 91 0.08 9.72 2.95
CA GLN A 91 1.32 9.23 3.55
C GLN A 91 1.08 8.75 4.99
N ASN A 92 1.85 7.76 5.42
CA ASN A 92 1.87 7.34 6.82
C ASN A 92 2.73 8.29 7.70
N GLY A 93 2.84 7.96 9.00
CA GLY A 93 3.63 8.74 9.95
C GLY A 93 5.12 8.89 9.60
N PHE A 94 5.64 8.07 8.70
CA PHE A 94 7.02 8.16 8.19
C PHE A 94 7.11 8.87 6.83
N GLY A 95 6.02 9.44 6.32
CA GLY A 95 5.98 10.11 5.03
C GLY A 95 5.98 9.15 3.82
N ILE A 96 5.63 7.88 4.02
CA ILE A 96 5.65 6.85 2.97
C ILE A 96 4.24 6.67 2.41
N TYR A 97 4.14 6.63 1.08
CA TYR A 97 2.88 6.46 0.34
C TYR A 97 2.68 5.02 -0.12
N ASN A 98 1.41 4.66 -0.35
CA ASN A 98 0.97 3.43 -1.03
C ASN A 98 1.62 2.15 -0.48
N MET A 99 1.69 2.02 0.86
CA MET A 99 2.14 0.78 1.49
C MET A 99 1.10 -0.35 1.40
N ASN A 100 -0.18 0.02 1.28
CA ASN A 100 -1.29 -0.92 1.12
C ASN A 100 -1.96 -0.72 -0.23
N GLY A 101 -2.13 -1.80 -1.00
CA GLY A 101 -2.71 -1.75 -2.33
C GLY A 101 -1.78 -1.16 -3.39
N ASN A 102 -2.35 -0.75 -4.50
CA ASN A 102 -1.69 -0.27 -5.71
C ASN A 102 -0.91 -1.38 -6.42
N VAL A 103 0.31 -1.69 -6.02
CA VAL A 103 1.08 -2.85 -6.48
C VAL A 103 1.67 -3.60 -5.28
N ALA A 104 1.58 -4.93 -5.30
CA ALA A 104 2.24 -5.77 -4.32
C ALA A 104 3.76 -5.69 -4.50
N GLU A 105 4.50 -5.61 -3.41
CA GLU A 105 5.92 -5.28 -3.46
C GLU A 105 6.81 -6.46 -3.13
N LEU A 106 7.84 -6.65 -3.95
CA LEU A 106 8.83 -7.73 -3.80
C LEU A 106 9.61 -7.60 -2.50
N LEU A 107 9.77 -8.73 -1.82
CA LEU A 107 10.62 -8.87 -0.65
C LEU A 107 11.94 -9.55 -1.00
N LYS A 108 12.99 -9.21 -0.23
CA LYS A 108 14.30 -9.84 -0.34
C LYS A 108 14.22 -11.29 0.17
N ASP A 109 14.77 -12.21 -0.60
CA ASP A 109 15.05 -13.60 -0.21
C ASP A 109 13.84 -14.49 0.15
N GLN A 110 12.61 -14.08 -0.19
CA GLN A 110 11.42 -14.82 0.25
C GLN A 110 10.50 -15.31 -0.85
N ASN A 111 10.76 -15.01 -2.12
CA ASN A 111 9.83 -15.28 -3.22
C ASN A 111 8.38 -14.89 -2.89
N GLU A 112 8.22 -13.83 -2.11
CA GLU A 112 6.95 -13.29 -1.67
C GLU A 112 6.80 -11.83 -2.07
N VAL A 113 5.55 -11.42 -2.21
CA VAL A 113 5.12 -10.03 -2.32
C VAL A 113 4.25 -9.66 -1.13
N ILE A 114 4.24 -8.38 -0.76
CA ILE A 114 3.54 -7.84 0.40
C ILE A 114 2.78 -6.57 0.04
N GLY A 115 1.79 -6.19 0.86
CA GLY A 115 1.01 -4.96 0.73
C GLY A 115 -0.17 -5.05 -0.21
N GLY A 116 -0.26 -6.12 -1.02
CA GLY A 116 -1.31 -6.33 -2.01
C GLY A 116 -1.34 -5.28 -3.13
N SER A 117 -2.27 -5.43 -4.06
CA SER A 117 -2.34 -4.64 -5.28
C SER A 117 -3.74 -4.07 -5.54
N TRP A 118 -3.89 -3.30 -6.61
CA TRP A 118 -5.16 -2.81 -7.12
C TRP A 118 -6.17 -3.94 -7.44
N TYR A 119 -5.69 -5.17 -7.62
CA TYR A 119 -6.51 -6.34 -7.93
C TYR A 119 -6.81 -7.22 -6.71
N ASP A 120 -6.34 -6.86 -5.53
CA ASP A 120 -6.48 -7.63 -4.31
C ASP A 120 -7.61 -7.10 -3.42
N ALA A 121 -8.21 -8.00 -2.63
CA ALA A 121 -9.27 -7.62 -1.68
C ALA A 121 -8.71 -6.86 -0.47
N PRO A 122 -9.56 -6.14 0.29
CA PRO A 122 -9.13 -5.41 1.50
C PRO A 122 -8.33 -6.24 2.49
N TYR A 123 -8.67 -7.52 2.66
CA TYR A 123 -7.94 -8.42 3.53
C TYR A 123 -6.49 -8.63 3.10
N ASP A 124 -6.26 -8.73 1.79
CA ASP A 124 -4.97 -9.06 1.20
C ASP A 124 -4.00 -7.87 1.17
N ILE A 125 -4.52 -6.64 1.23
CA ILE A 125 -3.68 -5.42 1.26
C ILE A 125 -3.22 -5.03 2.67
N ARG A 126 -3.48 -5.85 3.72
CA ARG A 126 -3.05 -5.52 5.09
C ARG A 126 -1.53 -5.59 5.24
N ASN A 127 -1.01 -4.85 6.23
CA ASN A 127 0.43 -4.70 6.49
C ASN A 127 1.22 -6.01 6.60
N GLN A 128 0.57 -7.11 6.99
CA GLN A 128 1.24 -8.40 7.19
C GLN A 128 0.84 -9.46 6.16
N SER A 129 -0.06 -9.11 5.23
CA SER A 129 -0.51 -10.06 4.21
C SER A 129 0.54 -10.24 3.12
N THR A 130 0.95 -11.48 2.89
CA THR A 130 1.89 -11.84 1.82
C THR A 130 1.28 -12.85 0.89
N LYS A 131 1.76 -12.86 -0.35
CA LYS A 131 1.44 -13.86 -1.38
C LYS A 131 2.74 -14.38 -2.00
N ALA A 132 2.72 -15.61 -2.51
CA ALA A 132 3.83 -16.14 -3.27
C ALA A 132 4.06 -15.30 -4.55
N TYR A 133 5.32 -14.99 -4.83
CA TYR A 133 5.70 -14.38 -6.10
C TYR A 133 5.80 -15.45 -7.19
N THR A 134 4.98 -15.32 -8.21
CA THR A 134 4.88 -16.30 -9.30
C THR A 134 5.44 -15.80 -10.63
N GLY A 135 6.04 -14.62 -10.63
CA GLY A 135 6.62 -14.01 -11.83
C GLY A 135 6.13 -12.58 -12.09
N SER A 136 6.59 -11.99 -13.17
CA SER A 136 6.24 -10.62 -13.56
C SER A 136 4.74 -10.47 -13.79
N SER A 137 4.16 -9.42 -13.23
CA SER A 137 2.74 -9.11 -13.33
C SER A 137 2.52 -7.60 -13.27
N THR A 138 1.40 -7.13 -13.82
CA THR A 138 0.95 -5.72 -13.68
C THR A 138 0.56 -5.36 -12.25
N THR A 139 0.39 -6.38 -11.39
CA THR A 139 0.04 -6.22 -9.97
C THR A 139 1.24 -6.24 -9.05
N VAL A 140 2.46 -6.43 -9.57
CA VAL A 140 3.68 -6.56 -8.79
C VAL A 140 4.68 -5.48 -9.15
N GLY A 141 5.21 -4.84 -8.12
CA GLY A 141 6.26 -3.84 -8.20
C GLY A 141 7.32 -4.05 -7.12
N PHE A 142 8.04 -3.01 -6.78
CA PHE A 142 9.02 -3.05 -5.70
C PHE A 142 9.26 -1.66 -5.10
N ARG A 143 9.75 -1.65 -3.88
CA ARG A 143 10.43 -0.49 -3.28
C ARG A 143 11.80 -0.88 -2.77
N VAL A 144 12.68 0.08 -2.63
CA VAL A 144 14.05 -0.16 -2.18
C VAL A 144 14.27 0.37 -0.77
N VAL A 145 15.16 -0.31 -0.04
CA VAL A 145 15.74 0.17 1.20
C VAL A 145 17.16 0.64 0.90
N ALA A 146 17.50 1.83 1.36
CA ALA A 146 18.86 2.35 1.33
C ALA A 146 19.54 2.02 2.66
N THR A 147 20.69 1.35 2.60
CA THR A 147 21.58 1.16 3.74
C THR A 147 22.70 2.17 3.66
N VAL A 148 22.83 3.01 4.69
CA VAL A 148 23.87 4.03 4.80
C VAL A 148 24.94 3.54 5.77
N ASN A 149 26.20 3.65 5.39
CA ASN A 149 27.29 3.33 6.31
C ASN A 149 27.26 4.27 7.53
N PRO A 150 27.29 3.76 8.79
CA PRO A 150 27.24 4.58 9.99
C PRO A 150 28.30 5.69 10.08
N SER A 151 29.47 5.49 9.51
CA SER A 151 30.52 6.51 9.44
C SER A 151 30.13 7.74 8.63
N GLU A 152 29.14 7.61 7.74
CA GLU A 152 28.64 8.70 6.88
C GLU A 152 27.42 9.43 7.45
N LEU A 153 26.78 8.89 8.49
CA LEU A 153 25.63 9.54 9.14
C LEU A 153 25.98 10.91 9.75
N THR A 154 27.22 11.12 10.10
CA THR A 154 27.74 12.41 10.59
C THR A 154 27.70 13.49 9.51
N TRP A 155 27.92 13.12 8.24
CA TRP A 155 27.89 14.04 7.11
C TRP A 155 26.47 14.57 6.80
N PHE A 156 25.45 13.72 6.94
CA PHE A 156 24.04 14.13 6.75
C PHE A 156 23.56 15.07 7.86
N LYS A 157 24.04 14.91 9.10
CA LYS A 157 23.68 15.77 10.24
C LYS A 157 24.32 17.16 10.19
N GLN A 158 25.39 17.35 9.40
CA GLN A 158 26.08 18.66 9.29
C GLN A 158 25.49 19.55 8.18
N LYS A 159 24.59 19.03 7.32
CA LYS A 159 23.98 19.78 6.20
C LYS A 159 22.53 20.20 6.42
N ASN A 160 21.93 19.83 7.52
CA ASN A 160 20.62 20.28 8.00
C ASN A 160 20.80 21.02 9.33
#